data_4a6945153fafa629b5158dd429ab00b8
#
_entry.id   4a6945153fafa629b5158dd429ab00b8
#
_cell.length_a   1.000
_cell.length_b   1.000
_cell.length_c   1.000
_cell.angle_alpha   90.00
_cell.angle_beta   90.00
_cell.angle_gamma   90.00
#
_symmetry.space_group_name_H-M   'P 1'
#
loop_
_entity.id
_entity.type
_entity.pdbx_description
1 polymer ?
#
loop_
_entity_poly.entity_id
_entity_poly.type
_entity_poly.pdbx_seq_one_letter_code
_entity_poly.pdbx_strand_id
1 'polypeptide(L)'
;MHVATSADQFDQPRGFDVVIDCTGVVAAIKAGLKHVMPGGTFLQFGVANHDAKVEIEPFWIYNKEITIVGSMAVLHSFDRAVELFANGVLNADVMISDRYPLEQYETALQAFKSGKGRKTIVLPNG
;
A
#
# COMPACT_ATOMS: atom_id res chain seq x y z
N MET A 1 17.43 -2.72 -3.11
CA MET A 1 16.24 -2.23 -2.40
C MET A 1 16.69 -1.65 -1.07
N HIS A 2 16.32 -0.42 -0.76
CA HIS A 2 16.60 0.21 0.53
C HIS A 2 15.32 0.17 1.37
N VAL A 3 15.45 -0.14 2.65
CA VAL A 3 14.33 -0.18 3.60
C VAL A 3 14.65 0.78 4.73
N ALA A 4 13.69 1.62 5.09
CA ALA A 4 13.80 2.59 6.17
C ALA A 4 12.46 2.74 6.91
N THR A 5 12.51 3.22 8.12
CA THR A 5 11.32 3.48 8.95
C THR A 5 10.71 4.87 8.70
N SER A 6 11.45 5.75 8.01
CA SER A 6 11.02 7.09 7.60
C SER A 6 11.61 7.45 6.24
N ALA A 7 10.89 8.19 5.43
CA ALA A 7 11.37 8.70 4.15
C ALA A 7 12.57 9.66 4.30
N ASP A 8 12.68 10.38 5.41
CA ASP A 8 13.79 11.28 5.69
C ASP A 8 15.15 10.58 5.87
N GLN A 9 15.14 9.24 6.02
CA GLN A 9 16.36 8.44 6.09
C GLN A 9 17.00 8.15 4.72
N PHE A 10 16.30 8.48 3.65
CA PHE A 10 16.84 8.37 2.29
C PHE A 10 17.54 9.68 1.91
N ASP A 11 18.77 9.57 1.41
CA ASP A 11 19.50 10.70 0.82
C ASP A 11 18.95 11.02 -0.57
N GLN A 12 17.79 11.66 -0.60
CA GLN A 12 17.09 12.09 -1.81
C GLN A 12 16.64 13.54 -1.69
N PRO A 13 17.57 14.49 -1.80
CA PRO A 13 17.30 15.92 -1.55
C PRO A 13 16.29 16.53 -2.54
N ARG A 14 16.11 15.92 -3.71
CA ARG A 14 15.11 16.33 -4.70
C ARG A 14 13.74 15.69 -4.51
N GLY A 15 13.64 14.64 -3.67
CA GLY A 15 12.48 13.77 -3.56
C GLY A 15 12.51 12.60 -4.55
N PHE A 16 11.36 11.97 -4.76
CA PHE A 16 11.19 10.79 -5.60
C PHE A 16 10.28 11.08 -6.80
N ASP A 17 10.57 10.47 -7.95
CA ASP A 17 9.74 10.57 -9.16
C ASP A 17 8.33 10.02 -8.91
N VAL A 18 8.24 8.93 -8.14
CA VAL A 18 6.97 8.29 -7.78
C VAL A 18 6.97 7.99 -6.28
N VAL A 19 5.92 8.45 -5.61
CA VAL A 19 5.64 8.13 -4.20
C VAL A 19 4.30 7.42 -4.14
N ILE A 20 4.26 6.25 -3.50
CA ILE A 20 3.06 5.43 -3.39
C ILE A 20 2.70 5.28 -1.91
N ASP A 21 1.53 5.81 -1.51
CA ASP A 21 0.97 5.45 -0.21
C ASP A 21 0.24 4.10 -0.30
N CYS A 22 0.69 3.13 0.48
CA CYS A 22 0.06 1.81 0.62
C CYS A 22 -0.64 1.65 1.98
N THR A 23 -0.67 2.71 2.81
CA THR A 23 -1.12 2.62 4.19
C THR A 23 -2.51 3.17 4.44
N GLY A 24 -2.91 4.22 3.72
CA GLY A 24 -4.13 4.98 4.01
C GLY A 24 -4.07 5.82 5.29
N VAL A 25 -2.90 5.91 5.95
CA VAL A 25 -2.72 6.69 7.18
C VAL A 25 -2.46 8.15 6.83
N VAL A 26 -3.28 9.06 7.32
CA VAL A 26 -3.22 10.51 7.02
C VAL A 26 -1.81 11.09 7.23
N ALA A 27 -1.13 10.70 8.30
CA ALA A 27 0.21 11.16 8.59
C ALA A 27 1.23 10.68 7.54
N ALA A 28 1.11 9.42 7.09
CA ALA A 28 1.96 8.85 6.04
C ALA A 28 1.70 9.50 4.69
N ILE A 29 0.42 9.75 4.35
CA ILE A 29 0.03 10.47 3.12
C ILE A 29 0.64 11.89 3.11
N LYS A 30 0.48 12.64 4.22
CA LYS A 30 1.06 13.99 4.35
C LYS A 30 2.59 13.98 4.22
N ALA A 31 3.25 13.01 4.84
CA ALA A 31 4.70 12.86 4.72
C ALA A 31 5.10 12.50 3.29
N GLY A 32 4.43 11.52 2.68
CA GLY A 32 4.71 11.08 1.31
C GLY A 32 4.59 12.21 0.27
N LEU A 33 3.55 13.03 0.37
CA LEU A 33 3.38 14.17 -0.52
C LEU A 33 4.57 15.13 -0.52
N LYS A 34 5.21 15.35 0.64
CA LYS A 34 6.38 16.23 0.76
C LYS A 34 7.63 15.68 0.05
N HIS A 35 7.68 14.37 -0.17
CA HIS A 35 8.80 13.69 -0.80
C HIS A 35 8.64 13.51 -2.32
N VAL A 36 7.56 14.02 -2.92
CA VAL A 36 7.41 14.02 -4.39
C VAL A 36 8.28 15.11 -4.98
N MET A 37 9.16 14.74 -5.93
CA MET A 37 9.98 15.72 -6.64
C MET A 37 9.15 16.55 -7.63
N PRO A 38 9.66 17.72 -8.07
CA PRO A 38 9.02 18.46 -9.16
C PRO A 38 8.83 17.60 -10.41
N GLY A 39 7.62 17.64 -11.01
CA GLY A 39 7.22 16.77 -12.12
C GLY A 39 6.85 15.33 -11.70
N GLY A 40 6.93 15.01 -10.41
CA GLY A 40 6.69 13.68 -9.90
C GLY A 40 5.21 13.33 -9.69
N THR A 41 4.97 12.07 -9.34
CA THR A 41 3.62 11.50 -9.16
C THR A 41 3.45 10.97 -7.74
N PHE A 42 2.35 11.34 -7.10
CA PHE A 42 1.86 10.70 -5.89
C PHE A 42 0.70 9.77 -6.21
N LEU A 43 0.82 8.48 -5.86
CA LEU A 43 -0.23 7.49 -6.03
C LEU A 43 -0.86 7.15 -4.66
N GLN A 44 -2.15 7.48 -4.50
CA GLN A 44 -2.96 7.01 -3.38
C GLN A 44 -3.46 5.60 -3.69
N PHE A 45 -2.76 4.60 -3.19
CA PHE A 45 -3.10 3.19 -3.31
C PHE A 45 -3.70 2.65 -2.01
N GLY A 46 -3.22 3.11 -0.85
CA GLY A 46 -3.75 2.75 0.47
C GLY A 46 -5.16 3.31 0.70
N VAL A 47 -5.98 2.56 1.44
CA VAL A 47 -7.36 2.95 1.76
C VAL A 47 -7.38 3.73 3.06
N ALA A 48 -7.61 5.03 2.98
CA ALA A 48 -7.83 5.88 4.15
C ALA A 48 -9.25 5.71 4.69
N ASN A 49 -9.47 6.10 5.96
CA ASN A 49 -10.82 6.16 6.51
C ASN A 49 -11.67 7.13 5.67
N HIS A 50 -12.96 6.81 5.49
CA HIS A 50 -13.92 7.58 4.69
C HIS A 50 -13.92 9.08 5.05
N ASP A 51 -13.79 9.41 6.32
CA ASP A 51 -13.81 10.79 6.81
C ASP A 51 -12.43 11.45 6.86
N ALA A 52 -11.38 10.72 6.46
CA ALA A 52 -10.02 11.24 6.49
C ALA A 52 -9.86 12.39 5.49
N LYS A 53 -9.16 13.43 5.93
CA LYS A 53 -8.87 14.61 5.11
C LYS A 53 -7.38 14.93 5.17
N VAL A 54 -6.84 15.29 4.00
CA VAL A 54 -5.48 15.78 3.85
C VAL A 54 -5.54 17.15 3.20
N GLU A 55 -4.93 18.13 3.84
CA GLU A 55 -4.77 19.46 3.28
C GLU A 55 -3.60 19.47 2.30
N ILE A 56 -3.82 20.03 1.13
CA ILE A 56 -2.82 20.18 0.08
C ILE A 56 -2.81 21.64 -0.35
N GLU A 57 -1.64 22.21 -0.54
CA GLU A 57 -1.47 23.57 -1.06
C GLU A 57 -1.62 23.57 -2.58
N PRO A 58 -2.66 24.22 -3.17
CA PRO A 58 -2.83 24.24 -4.62
C PRO A 58 -1.65 24.88 -5.36
N PHE A 59 -1.02 25.90 -4.77
CA PHE A 59 0.16 26.52 -5.35
C PHE A 59 1.34 25.55 -5.46
N TRP A 60 1.53 24.67 -4.48
CA TRP A 60 2.56 23.64 -4.53
C TRP A 60 2.36 22.67 -5.70
N ILE A 61 1.11 22.22 -5.95
CA ILE A 61 0.77 21.36 -7.10
C ILE A 61 1.13 22.07 -8.40
N TYR A 62 0.66 23.31 -8.56
CA TYR A 62 0.91 24.12 -9.76
C TYR A 62 2.41 24.37 -9.99
N ASN A 63 3.09 24.88 -8.96
CA ASN A 63 4.48 25.33 -9.08
C ASN A 63 5.48 24.19 -9.29
N LYS A 64 5.15 22.99 -8.79
CA LYS A 64 6.00 21.80 -8.94
C LYS A 64 5.49 20.80 -9.97
N GLU A 65 4.41 21.11 -10.69
CA GLU A 65 3.83 20.23 -11.72
C GLU A 65 3.53 18.81 -11.18
N ILE A 66 2.95 18.72 -9.96
CA ILE A 66 2.70 17.44 -9.29
C ILE A 66 1.47 16.75 -9.87
N THR A 67 1.60 15.47 -10.15
CA THR A 67 0.47 14.59 -10.49
C THR A 67 0.01 13.84 -9.24
N ILE A 68 -1.29 13.89 -8.93
CA ILE A 68 -1.91 13.08 -7.86
C ILE A 68 -2.91 12.13 -8.52
N VAL A 69 -2.73 10.82 -8.28
CA VAL A 69 -3.53 9.75 -8.89
C VAL A 69 -4.09 8.85 -7.80
N GLY A 70 -5.34 8.44 -7.94
CA GLY A 70 -5.96 7.41 -7.11
C GLY A 70 -6.01 6.06 -7.81
N SER A 71 -5.98 4.98 -7.02
CA SER A 71 -6.17 3.61 -7.51
C SER A 71 -7.23 2.91 -6.68
N MET A 72 -8.26 2.41 -7.35
CA MET A 72 -9.27 1.54 -6.71
C MET A 72 -8.80 0.08 -6.77
N ALA A 73 -8.85 -0.62 -5.62
CA ALA A 73 -8.26 -1.94 -5.45
C ALA A 73 -8.78 -3.02 -6.40
N VAL A 74 -10.06 -2.97 -6.78
CA VAL A 74 -10.72 -4.08 -7.53
C VAL A 74 -11.49 -3.62 -8.77
N LEU A 75 -11.27 -2.41 -9.25
CA LEU A 75 -12.07 -1.82 -10.36
C LEU A 75 -11.80 -2.54 -11.68
N HIS A 76 -11.28 -3.46 -12.05
CA HIS A 76 -10.97 -4.24 -13.25
C HIS A 76 -9.61 -4.96 -13.12
N SER A 77 -9.17 -5.22 -11.89
CA SER A 77 -7.85 -5.81 -11.64
C SER A 77 -7.92 -7.29 -11.23
N PHE A 78 -9.12 -7.80 -10.90
CA PHE A 78 -9.25 -9.15 -10.34
C PHE A 78 -8.85 -10.24 -11.37
N ASP A 79 -9.34 -10.14 -12.59
CA ASP A 79 -9.02 -11.11 -13.64
C ASP A 79 -7.51 -11.12 -13.93
N ARG A 80 -6.89 -9.93 -14.00
CA ARG A 80 -5.43 -9.81 -14.18
C ARG A 80 -4.66 -10.41 -13.02
N ALA A 81 -5.13 -10.26 -11.78
CA ALA A 81 -4.50 -10.88 -10.62
C ALA A 81 -4.57 -12.41 -10.70
N VAL A 82 -5.71 -12.97 -11.11
CA VAL A 82 -5.87 -14.42 -11.33
C VAL A 82 -4.92 -14.91 -12.41
N GLU A 83 -4.81 -14.20 -13.53
CA GLU A 83 -3.86 -14.54 -14.60
C GLU A 83 -2.41 -14.54 -14.13
N LEU A 84 -2.00 -13.58 -13.28
CA LEU A 84 -0.65 -13.54 -12.73
C LEU A 84 -0.34 -14.78 -11.85
N PHE A 85 -1.30 -15.25 -11.08
CA PHE A 85 -1.17 -16.50 -10.34
C PHE A 85 -1.17 -17.72 -11.25
N ALA A 86 -2.08 -17.80 -12.22
CA ALA A 86 -2.19 -18.92 -13.16
C ALA A 86 -0.90 -19.10 -14.02
N ASN A 87 -0.28 -18.00 -14.38
CA ASN A 87 0.98 -17.97 -15.15
C ASN A 87 2.24 -18.10 -14.29
N GLY A 88 2.12 -18.30 -12.98
CA GLY A 88 3.24 -18.46 -12.07
C GLY A 88 4.09 -17.21 -11.82
N VAL A 89 3.62 -16.04 -12.25
CA VAL A 89 4.29 -14.75 -11.99
C VAL A 89 4.23 -14.41 -10.50
N LEU A 90 3.10 -14.74 -9.87
CA LEU A 90 2.92 -14.62 -8.42
C LEU A 90 2.87 -16.01 -7.79
N ASN A 91 3.60 -16.17 -6.69
CA ASN A 91 3.62 -17.44 -5.93
C ASN A 91 2.80 -17.24 -4.65
N ALA A 92 1.67 -17.95 -4.56
CA ALA A 92 0.78 -17.89 -3.40
C ALA A 92 1.46 -18.41 -2.13
N ASP A 93 2.33 -19.42 -2.20
CA ASP A 93 3.02 -19.98 -1.03
C ASP A 93 4.03 -19.01 -0.42
N VAL A 94 4.61 -18.14 -1.25
CA VAL A 94 5.46 -17.04 -0.74
C VAL A 94 4.62 -15.95 -0.10
N MET A 95 3.42 -15.69 -0.60
CA MET A 95 2.54 -14.63 -0.10
C MET A 95 1.80 -15.03 1.17
N ILE A 96 1.33 -16.27 1.25
CA ILE A 96 0.55 -16.78 2.38
C ILE A 96 1.52 -17.24 3.47
N SER A 97 1.58 -16.48 4.57
CA SER A 97 2.44 -16.82 5.72
C SER A 97 1.79 -17.79 6.69
N ASP A 98 0.47 -17.72 6.83
CA ASP A 98 -0.26 -18.47 7.85
C ASP A 98 -1.57 -19.05 7.29
N ARG A 99 -1.86 -20.29 7.67
CA ARG A 99 -3.09 -21.01 7.33
C ARG A 99 -3.71 -21.57 8.59
N TYR A 100 -4.99 -21.32 8.81
CA TYR A 100 -5.74 -21.78 9.97
C TYR A 100 -7.04 -22.47 9.52
N PRO A 101 -7.46 -23.56 10.15
CA PRO A 101 -8.80 -24.08 9.97
C PRO A 101 -9.84 -23.13 10.57
N LEU A 102 -11.12 -23.28 10.16
CA LEU A 102 -12.18 -22.38 10.60
C LEU A 102 -12.36 -22.35 12.13
N GLU A 103 -12.15 -23.46 12.79
CA GLU A 103 -12.23 -23.60 14.26
C GLU A 103 -11.20 -22.73 15.00
N GLN A 104 -10.15 -22.32 14.31
CA GLN A 104 -9.09 -21.45 14.84
C GLN A 104 -9.21 -20.01 14.36
N TYR A 105 -10.40 -19.57 13.94
CA TYR A 105 -10.63 -18.22 13.42
C TYR A 105 -10.11 -17.12 14.35
N GLU A 106 -10.39 -17.23 15.66
CA GLU A 106 -9.93 -16.23 16.63
C GLU A 106 -8.39 -16.17 16.71
N THR A 107 -7.71 -17.32 16.64
CA THR A 107 -6.25 -17.39 16.57
C THR A 107 -5.72 -16.74 15.30
N ALA A 108 -6.36 -17.00 14.15
CA ALA A 108 -6.02 -16.38 12.87
C ALA A 108 -6.16 -14.84 12.94
N LEU A 109 -7.21 -14.35 13.58
CA LEU A 109 -7.45 -12.92 13.76
C LEU A 109 -6.37 -12.27 14.65
N GLN A 110 -5.94 -12.95 15.73
CA GLN A 110 -4.84 -12.46 16.57
C GLN A 110 -3.50 -12.46 15.81
N ALA A 111 -3.23 -13.49 15.02
CA ALA A 111 -2.04 -13.54 14.17
C ALA A 111 -2.03 -12.37 13.16
N PHE A 112 -3.14 -12.11 12.48
CA PHE A 112 -3.31 -10.96 11.59
C PHE A 112 -3.06 -9.63 12.31
N LYS A 113 -3.67 -9.42 13.48
CA LYS A 113 -3.51 -8.19 14.28
C LYS A 113 -2.08 -7.97 14.75
N SER A 114 -1.29 -9.04 14.91
CA SER A 114 0.11 -8.95 15.33
C SER A 114 1.02 -8.30 14.27
N GLY A 115 0.60 -8.25 13.01
CA GLY A 115 1.36 -7.68 11.89
C GLY A 115 2.63 -8.44 11.53
N LYS A 116 2.86 -9.64 12.05
CA LYS A 116 4.08 -10.43 11.81
C LYS A 116 4.06 -11.19 10.49
N GLY A 117 2.87 -11.57 10.01
CA GLY A 117 2.67 -12.30 8.76
C GLY A 117 2.44 -11.38 7.55
N ARG A 118 2.58 -11.92 6.35
CA ARG A 118 2.23 -11.24 5.10
C ARG A 118 0.75 -11.38 4.76
N LYS A 119 0.26 -12.61 4.78
CA LYS A 119 -1.13 -12.96 4.47
C LYS A 119 -1.57 -14.14 5.34
N THR A 120 -2.56 -13.91 6.19
CA THR A 120 -3.24 -14.95 6.97
C THR A 120 -4.51 -15.38 6.23
N ILE A 121 -4.71 -16.67 6.03
CA ILE A 121 -5.94 -17.22 5.45
C ILE A 121 -6.60 -18.21 6.41
N VAL A 122 -7.92 -18.31 6.29
CA VAL A 122 -8.73 -19.33 6.99
C VAL A 122 -9.29 -20.30 5.96
N LEU A 123 -9.12 -21.57 6.22
CA LEU A 123 -9.58 -22.68 5.38
C LEU A 123 -10.89 -23.24 5.97
N PRO A 124 -12.04 -23.02 5.31
CA PRO A 124 -13.35 -23.41 5.89
C PRO A 124 -13.59 -24.91 5.89
N ASN A 125 -12.82 -25.66 5.12
CA ASN A 125 -13.00 -27.12 4.97
C ASN A 125 -11.75 -27.91 5.39
N GLY A 126 -10.91 -27.35 6.23
CA GLY A 126 -9.74 -28.01 6.85
C GLY A 126 -8.52 -28.09 5.98
#